data_e66a23d3eea067371c9542278e2e530a
#
_entry.id   e66a23d3eea067371c9542278e2e530a
#
_cell.length_a   1.000
_cell.length_b   1.000
_cell.length_c   1.000
_cell.angle_alpha   90.00
_cell.angle_beta   90.00
_cell.angle_gamma   90.00
#
_symmetry.space_group_name_H-M   'P 1'
#
loop_
_entity.id
_entity.type
_entity.pdbx_description
1 polymer ?
#
loop_
_entity_poly.entity_id
_entity_poly.type
_entity_poly.pdbx_seq_one_letter_code
_entity_poly.pdbx_strand_id
1 'polypeptide(L)'
;MDKHTLVILLHGFTSRPKDLGYVERAIKAVIDRVEVLKPPLLLSRLSIANPGVIVSHLLQLVDKRWETGRYDRIILAGHSAGALLARKLYIAACGNHRFAPLEKELATSCGSARPWAAYVERLVLLAGMNNGWSIDYHMSLGRALQYSVGVIFAQLGYLLTRRWPTILQIRRGAPFLTELRVEWLLMRRDAGIKGVGSALVVQLLGTVDDLVSPRDNMDLVTGSDFFFLDVPDSGHGSVLQMDDSTRGQNRAVVLQNALTWSKETLAIKSAPIEEVNPVLVREDVDEVVFVIHGIRDEGFWTDKIAREIVMEGRAVGRTFARETSTYGYFGMFPFLSPWARRKKVEWLMNKYAEAIARYPQATKFHYVGHSNGTYLLARALRNYRCCHFSRVVFAGSVVPSRYDWDSHLRSVPPRVEDILNYVATADWVVAFFPNCFEYLGIPDIGGAGHRGFTQLDSGGSDSAQPRNIRYVVGQHSAAIRESNWKALANFVVHGYPADGIPSGAATGKDHEFFVGLLALCPPLIWLALLAILASVPALLFLGYSHYHWHEWLVTSLLIAYVSSIGYIGNRI
;
A
#
# COMPACT_ATOMS: atom_id res chain seq x y z
N MET A 1 12.30 37.36 -23.30
CA MET A 1 12.39 36.32 -24.37
C MET A 1 11.35 35.26 -24.11
N ASP A 2 10.46 35.03 -25.07
CA ASP A 2 9.44 34.01 -24.96
C ASP A 2 10.10 32.63 -24.95
N LYS A 3 9.88 31.88 -23.85
CA LYS A 3 10.46 30.54 -23.66
C LYS A 3 9.85 29.54 -24.63
N HIS A 4 10.68 28.80 -25.37
CA HIS A 4 10.21 27.67 -26.16
C HIS A 4 9.81 26.49 -25.23
N THR A 5 8.52 26.17 -25.22
CA THR A 5 7.92 25.24 -24.25
C THR A 5 7.58 23.89 -24.91
N LEU A 6 8.01 22.80 -24.29
CA LEU A 6 7.53 21.46 -24.61
C LEU A 6 6.47 21.02 -23.60
N VAL A 7 5.28 20.66 -24.08
CA VAL A 7 4.21 20.11 -23.24
C VAL A 7 4.02 18.64 -23.59
N ILE A 8 4.17 17.78 -22.59
CA ILE A 8 3.86 16.35 -22.71
C ILE A 8 2.45 16.15 -22.16
N LEU A 9 1.49 15.85 -23.03
CA LEU A 9 0.08 15.75 -22.68
C LEU A 9 -0.41 14.29 -22.78
N LEU A 10 -0.68 13.66 -21.63
CA LEU A 10 -0.97 12.25 -21.50
C LEU A 10 -2.48 12.00 -21.30
N HIS A 11 -3.06 11.13 -22.14
CA HIS A 11 -4.48 10.80 -22.04
C HIS A 11 -4.77 9.76 -20.93
N GLY A 12 -6.04 9.68 -20.51
CA GLY A 12 -6.51 8.75 -19.48
C GLY A 12 -6.75 7.34 -19.99
N PHE A 13 -7.19 6.47 -19.07
CA PHE A 13 -7.59 5.10 -19.39
C PHE A 13 -8.79 5.11 -20.35
N THR A 14 -8.74 4.30 -21.41
CA THR A 14 -9.72 4.23 -22.52
C THR A 14 -9.83 5.47 -23.42
N SER A 15 -9.14 6.55 -23.12
CA SER A 15 -9.06 7.75 -23.96
C SER A 15 -7.97 7.61 -25.05
N ARG A 16 -7.96 8.54 -26.00
CA ARG A 16 -7.01 8.59 -27.12
C ARG A 16 -6.38 9.99 -27.21
N PRO A 17 -5.23 10.15 -27.89
CA PRO A 17 -4.61 11.46 -28.08
C PRO A 17 -5.53 12.52 -28.70
N LYS A 18 -6.46 12.11 -29.57
CA LYS A 18 -7.44 13.02 -30.19
C LYS A 18 -8.43 13.65 -29.20
N ASP A 19 -8.75 12.96 -28.10
CA ASP A 19 -9.70 13.42 -27.08
C ASP A 19 -9.14 14.61 -26.27
N LEU A 20 -7.84 14.87 -26.40
CA LEU A 20 -7.12 16.00 -25.79
C LEU A 20 -7.05 17.26 -26.69
N GLY A 21 -7.81 17.30 -27.78
CA GLY A 21 -7.75 18.40 -28.75
C GLY A 21 -8.16 19.75 -28.19
N TYR A 22 -9.19 19.79 -27.34
CA TYR A 22 -9.61 21.03 -26.66
C TYR A 22 -8.57 21.51 -25.65
N VAL A 23 -7.98 20.58 -24.89
CA VAL A 23 -6.90 20.89 -23.93
C VAL A 23 -5.69 21.47 -24.64
N GLU A 24 -5.27 20.86 -25.76
CA GLU A 24 -4.18 21.36 -26.59
C GLU A 24 -4.48 22.78 -27.11
N ARG A 25 -5.70 23.04 -27.56
CA ARG A 25 -6.12 24.39 -28.02
C ARG A 25 -6.02 25.39 -26.89
N ALA A 26 -6.50 25.07 -25.70
CA ALA A 26 -6.43 25.94 -24.53
C ALA A 26 -4.98 26.22 -24.08
N ILE A 27 -4.06 25.24 -24.19
CA ILE A 27 -2.63 25.42 -23.95
C ILE A 27 -2.02 26.40 -24.97
N LYS A 28 -2.28 26.17 -26.26
CA LYS A 28 -1.75 27.00 -27.36
C LYS A 28 -2.26 28.44 -27.32
N ALA A 29 -3.39 28.70 -26.66
CA ALA A 29 -3.96 30.03 -26.51
C ALA A 29 -3.20 30.91 -25.50
N VAL A 30 -2.38 30.33 -24.61
CA VAL A 30 -1.68 31.09 -23.54
C VAL A 30 -0.17 30.91 -23.52
N ILE A 31 0.36 30.02 -24.36
CA ILE A 31 1.80 29.78 -24.51
C ILE A 31 2.17 29.97 -25.99
N ASP A 32 2.81 31.08 -26.33
CA ASP A 32 3.06 31.49 -27.74
C ASP A 32 3.98 30.51 -28.50
N ARG A 33 5.07 30.08 -27.86
CA ARG A 33 6.04 29.13 -28.45
C ARG A 33 5.91 27.78 -27.80
N VAL A 34 4.88 27.01 -28.17
CA VAL A 34 4.61 25.71 -27.57
C VAL A 34 4.56 24.60 -28.60
N GLU A 35 5.25 23.51 -28.27
CA GLU A 35 5.05 22.22 -28.90
C GLU A 35 4.32 21.29 -27.95
N VAL A 36 3.22 20.69 -28.40
CA VAL A 36 2.42 19.76 -27.60
C VAL A 36 2.59 18.34 -28.15
N LEU A 37 3.22 17.49 -27.35
CA LEU A 37 3.43 16.07 -27.66
C LEU A 37 2.34 15.24 -26.99
N LYS A 38 1.53 14.54 -27.79
CA LYS A 38 0.43 13.66 -27.32
C LYS A 38 0.71 12.21 -27.72
N PRO A 39 1.57 11.49 -27.00
CA PRO A 39 1.90 10.10 -27.35
C PRO A 39 0.69 9.18 -27.16
N PRO A 40 0.49 8.18 -28.03
CA PRO A 40 -0.47 7.11 -27.77
C PRO A 40 0.01 6.24 -26.63
N LEU A 41 -0.86 6.02 -25.64
CA LEU A 41 -0.59 5.15 -24.49
C LEU A 41 -1.32 3.83 -24.66
N LEU A 42 -0.73 2.74 -24.20
CA LEU A 42 -1.34 1.41 -24.23
C LEU A 42 -2.37 1.23 -23.10
N LEU A 43 -3.35 2.15 -23.02
CA LEU A 43 -4.37 2.25 -21.97
C LEU A 43 -5.78 1.92 -22.49
N SER A 44 -5.95 0.79 -23.16
CA SER A 44 -7.26 0.29 -23.60
C SER A 44 -7.97 -0.49 -22.48
N ARG A 45 -9.28 -0.77 -22.65
CA ARG A 45 -10.08 -1.54 -21.67
C ARG A 45 -9.50 -2.91 -21.33
N LEU A 46 -8.85 -3.56 -22.29
CA LEU A 46 -8.24 -4.87 -22.13
C LEU A 46 -6.71 -4.80 -21.97
N SER A 47 -6.19 -3.62 -21.68
CA SER A 47 -4.75 -3.45 -21.53
C SER A 47 -4.22 -4.26 -20.34
N ILE A 48 -3.14 -5.00 -20.61
CA ILE A 48 -2.30 -5.70 -19.63
C ILE A 48 -0.90 -5.05 -19.57
N ALA A 49 -0.76 -3.86 -20.11
CA ALA A 49 0.51 -3.14 -20.13
C ALA A 49 0.95 -2.77 -18.71
N ASN A 50 2.22 -3.03 -18.43
CA ASN A 50 2.84 -2.61 -17.17
C ASN A 50 3.08 -1.08 -17.24
N PRO A 51 2.63 -0.29 -16.24
CA PRO A 51 2.88 1.15 -16.20
C PRO A 51 4.37 1.52 -16.29
N GLY A 52 5.27 0.72 -15.70
CA GLY A 52 6.72 0.93 -15.81
C GLY A 52 7.23 0.85 -17.25
N VAL A 53 6.71 -0.09 -18.07
CA VAL A 53 7.04 -0.18 -19.49
C VAL A 53 6.54 1.04 -20.26
N ILE A 54 5.32 1.51 -19.96
CA ILE A 54 4.78 2.73 -20.59
C ILE A 54 5.68 3.93 -20.26
N VAL A 55 6.09 4.08 -19.01
CA VAL A 55 6.96 5.18 -18.58
C VAL A 55 8.36 5.08 -19.21
N SER A 56 8.92 3.87 -19.36
CA SER A 56 10.20 3.68 -20.07
C SER A 56 10.14 4.15 -21.52
N HIS A 57 9.07 3.84 -22.24
CA HIS A 57 8.86 4.36 -23.59
C HIS A 57 8.67 5.88 -23.62
N LEU A 58 7.95 6.45 -22.63
CA LEU A 58 7.78 7.90 -22.53
C LEU A 58 9.12 8.60 -22.26
N LEU A 59 9.99 8.04 -21.39
CA LEU A 59 11.33 8.57 -21.16
C LEU A 59 12.12 8.65 -22.46
N GLN A 60 12.21 7.56 -23.20
CA GLN A 60 12.94 7.51 -24.49
C GLN A 60 12.39 8.51 -25.50
N LEU A 61 11.06 8.67 -25.55
CA LEU A 61 10.41 9.61 -26.45
C LEU A 61 10.73 11.06 -26.08
N VAL A 62 10.71 11.40 -24.79
CA VAL A 62 11.06 12.76 -24.32
C VAL A 62 12.55 13.00 -24.49
N ASP A 63 13.43 12.02 -24.18
CA ASP A 63 14.87 12.11 -24.41
C ASP A 63 15.16 12.46 -25.87
N LYS A 64 14.61 11.69 -26.81
CA LYS A 64 14.77 11.95 -28.25
C LYS A 64 14.25 13.33 -28.67
N ARG A 65 13.11 13.76 -28.11
CA ARG A 65 12.56 15.07 -28.44
C ARG A 65 13.40 16.21 -27.88
N TRP A 66 13.91 16.05 -26.68
CA TRP A 66 14.81 17.00 -26.04
C TRP A 66 16.12 17.19 -26.83
N GLU A 67 16.71 16.11 -27.33
CA GLU A 67 17.93 16.15 -28.14
C GLU A 67 17.76 16.88 -29.47
N THR A 68 16.57 16.77 -30.07
CA THR A 68 16.27 17.38 -31.37
C THR A 68 15.69 18.80 -31.29
N GLY A 69 15.13 19.16 -30.13
CA GLY A 69 14.50 20.45 -29.88
C GLY A 69 15.35 21.36 -29.00
N ARG A 70 15.07 22.68 -29.08
CA ARG A 70 15.66 23.67 -28.16
C ARG A 70 14.57 24.22 -27.28
N TYR A 71 14.36 23.58 -26.13
CA TYR A 71 13.31 23.96 -25.18
C TYR A 71 13.92 24.63 -23.95
N ASP A 72 13.26 25.70 -23.48
CA ASP A 72 13.62 26.44 -22.28
C ASP A 72 12.85 25.98 -21.06
N ARG A 73 11.71 25.29 -21.27
CA ARG A 73 10.89 24.68 -20.21
C ARG A 73 10.07 23.51 -20.70
N ILE A 74 9.71 22.65 -19.75
CA ILE A 74 8.83 21.50 -19.98
C ILE A 74 7.64 21.59 -19.02
N ILE A 75 6.46 21.24 -19.52
CA ILE A 75 5.25 21.03 -18.72
C ILE A 75 4.78 19.59 -18.94
N LEU A 76 4.59 18.87 -17.86
CA LEU A 76 3.98 17.54 -17.91
C LEU A 76 2.51 17.68 -17.56
N ALA A 77 1.62 17.27 -18.44
CA ALA A 77 0.18 17.32 -18.21
C ALA A 77 -0.44 15.95 -18.42
N GLY A 78 -1.43 15.59 -17.62
CA GLY A 78 -2.09 14.31 -17.76
C GLY A 78 -3.50 14.30 -17.23
N HIS A 79 -4.36 13.54 -17.90
CA HIS A 79 -5.74 13.32 -17.50
C HIS A 79 -5.89 11.93 -16.85
N SER A 80 -6.59 11.85 -15.71
CA SER A 80 -6.96 10.57 -15.09
C SER A 80 -5.71 9.67 -14.86
N ALA A 81 -5.64 8.47 -15.47
CA ALA A 81 -4.48 7.60 -15.45
C ALA A 81 -3.22 8.25 -16.06
N GLY A 82 -3.38 9.14 -17.04
CA GLY A 82 -2.28 9.93 -17.61
C GLY A 82 -1.59 10.83 -16.58
N ALA A 83 -2.32 11.30 -15.57
CA ALA A 83 -1.75 12.05 -14.45
C ALA A 83 -0.78 11.22 -13.61
N LEU A 84 -1.12 9.95 -13.35
CA LEU A 84 -0.23 9.01 -12.66
C LEU A 84 1.05 8.76 -13.47
N LEU A 85 0.91 8.58 -14.78
CA LEU A 85 2.05 8.37 -15.66
C LEU A 85 2.92 9.62 -15.79
N ALA A 86 2.34 10.84 -15.79
CA ALA A 86 3.08 12.09 -15.77
C ALA A 86 3.94 12.23 -14.49
N ARG A 87 3.36 11.92 -13.33
CA ARG A 87 4.08 11.90 -12.05
C ARG A 87 5.22 10.86 -12.09
N LYS A 88 4.93 9.64 -12.55
CA LYS A 88 5.94 8.57 -12.63
C LYS A 88 7.06 8.90 -13.62
N LEU A 89 6.71 9.52 -14.76
CA LEU A 89 7.67 10.00 -15.74
C LEU A 89 8.64 11.02 -15.12
N TYR A 90 8.10 11.96 -14.33
CA TYR A 90 8.92 12.96 -13.66
C TYR A 90 9.84 12.35 -12.61
N ILE A 91 9.33 11.44 -11.76
CA ILE A 91 10.15 10.70 -10.79
C ILE A 91 11.30 9.99 -11.50
N ALA A 92 11.00 9.24 -12.56
CA ALA A 92 12.01 8.50 -13.30
C ALA A 92 13.04 9.42 -13.99
N ALA A 93 12.61 10.60 -14.47
CA ALA A 93 13.49 11.61 -15.05
C ALA A 93 14.43 12.25 -14.02
N CYS A 94 13.99 12.39 -12.77
CA CYS A 94 14.83 12.92 -11.68
C CYS A 94 15.92 11.95 -11.24
N GLY A 95 15.97 10.74 -11.77
CA GLY A 95 17.02 9.76 -11.53
C GLY A 95 16.83 8.96 -10.23
N ASN A 96 17.87 8.23 -9.82
CA ASN A 96 17.79 7.33 -8.68
C ASN A 96 17.58 8.07 -7.36
N HIS A 97 16.64 7.58 -6.56
CA HIS A 97 16.39 7.97 -5.16
C HIS A 97 16.73 6.79 -4.24
N ARG A 98 16.65 6.97 -2.93
CA ARG A 98 17.07 5.98 -1.91
C ARG A 98 16.58 4.55 -2.19
N PHE A 99 15.46 4.31 -2.81
CA PHE A 99 14.93 2.97 -3.10
C PHE A 99 14.37 2.86 -4.51
N ALA A 100 14.53 3.90 -5.33
CA ALA A 100 13.97 3.98 -6.66
C ALA A 100 15.05 4.00 -7.74
N PRO A 101 14.75 3.52 -8.93
CA PRO A 101 13.43 3.03 -9.37
C PRO A 101 13.12 1.66 -8.80
N LEU A 102 11.88 1.46 -8.39
CA LEU A 102 11.40 0.19 -7.84
C LEU A 102 11.05 -0.81 -8.94
N GLU A 103 10.66 -0.34 -10.11
CA GLU A 103 10.33 -1.17 -11.25
C GLU A 103 11.58 -1.64 -12.00
N LYS A 104 11.65 -2.94 -12.25
CA LYS A 104 12.76 -3.55 -13.01
C LYS A 104 12.90 -2.96 -14.41
N GLU A 105 11.79 -2.60 -15.04
CA GLU A 105 11.70 -2.04 -16.37
C GLU A 105 12.32 -0.63 -16.45
N LEU A 106 12.39 0.07 -15.33
CA LEU A 106 12.99 1.39 -15.22
C LEU A 106 14.43 1.35 -14.71
N ALA A 107 14.85 0.27 -14.06
CA ALA A 107 16.16 0.14 -13.43
C ALA A 107 17.32 0.36 -14.41
N THR A 108 17.17 -0.09 -15.66
CA THR A 108 18.17 0.13 -16.72
C THR A 108 18.11 1.52 -17.35
N SER A 109 16.97 2.20 -17.23
CA SER A 109 16.73 3.52 -17.81
C SER A 109 16.94 4.68 -16.84
N CYS A 110 16.98 4.42 -15.54
CA CYS A 110 17.15 5.41 -14.48
C CYS A 110 18.53 5.21 -13.82
N GLY A 111 19.42 6.13 -14.07
CA GLY A 111 20.70 6.25 -13.38
C GLY A 111 20.80 7.66 -12.81
N SER A 112 21.49 8.54 -13.55
CA SER A 112 21.52 9.98 -13.30
C SER A 112 20.21 10.65 -13.70
N ALA A 113 19.96 11.84 -13.16
CA ALA A 113 18.84 12.67 -13.61
C ALA A 113 18.97 13.00 -15.11
N ARG A 114 17.84 13.00 -15.81
CA ARG A 114 17.78 13.43 -17.20
C ARG A 114 18.08 14.93 -17.28
N PRO A 115 18.85 15.40 -18.29
CA PRO A 115 19.13 16.82 -18.45
C PRO A 115 17.86 17.69 -18.48
N TRP A 116 16.79 17.19 -19.08
CA TRP A 116 15.53 17.89 -19.19
C TRP A 116 14.70 17.91 -17.89
N ALA A 117 15.01 17.07 -16.90
CA ALA A 117 14.28 17.03 -15.63
C ALA A 117 14.34 18.36 -14.87
N ALA A 118 15.48 19.08 -14.97
CA ALA A 118 15.65 20.40 -14.36
C ALA A 118 14.80 21.50 -15.04
N TYR A 119 14.34 21.27 -16.26
CA TYR A 119 13.52 22.20 -17.02
C TYR A 119 12.01 21.93 -16.86
N VAL A 120 11.64 20.89 -16.10
CA VAL A 120 10.22 20.66 -15.77
C VAL A 120 9.77 21.69 -14.75
N GLU A 121 9.06 22.70 -15.25
CA GLU A 121 8.57 23.81 -14.42
C GLU A 121 7.33 23.40 -13.63
N ARG A 122 6.41 22.66 -14.25
CA ARG A 122 5.17 22.24 -13.59
C ARG A 122 4.57 20.94 -14.13
N LEU A 123 3.75 20.34 -13.27
CA LEU A 123 2.84 19.26 -13.62
C LEU A 123 1.40 19.77 -13.52
N VAL A 124 0.57 19.50 -14.53
CA VAL A 124 -0.85 19.85 -14.53
C VAL A 124 -1.67 18.56 -14.60
N LEU A 125 -2.39 18.25 -13.53
CA LEU A 125 -3.11 17.00 -13.36
C LEU A 125 -4.62 17.24 -13.50
N LEU A 126 -5.21 16.84 -14.63
CA LEU A 126 -6.64 17.00 -14.92
C LEU A 126 -7.40 15.79 -14.38
N ALA A 127 -8.24 15.99 -13.36
CA ALA A 127 -8.96 14.92 -12.66
C ALA A 127 -8.05 13.72 -12.36
N GLY A 128 -6.85 14.00 -11.83
CA GLY A 128 -5.82 12.99 -11.56
C GLY A 128 -6.25 12.04 -10.45
N MET A 129 -6.09 10.75 -10.66
CA MET A 129 -6.43 9.69 -9.69
C MET A 129 -5.25 9.46 -8.73
N ASN A 130 -4.88 10.42 -7.91
CA ASN A 130 -3.65 10.37 -7.11
C ASN A 130 -3.60 9.19 -6.12
N ASN A 131 -4.75 8.80 -5.55
CA ASN A 131 -4.91 7.63 -4.71
C ASN A 131 -5.48 6.41 -5.46
N GLY A 132 -5.64 6.51 -6.78
CA GLY A 132 -6.27 5.50 -7.62
C GLY A 132 -7.80 5.58 -7.62
N TRP A 133 -8.42 4.65 -8.31
CA TRP A 133 -9.86 4.52 -8.31
C TRP A 133 -10.32 3.46 -7.30
N SER A 134 -11.50 3.67 -6.73
CA SER A 134 -12.20 2.71 -5.88
C SER A 134 -13.68 2.68 -6.23
N ILE A 135 -14.35 1.57 -5.94
CA ILE A 135 -15.81 1.50 -6.02
C ILE A 135 -16.34 1.97 -4.68
N ASP A 136 -16.77 3.22 -4.62
CA ASP A 136 -17.27 3.87 -3.42
C ASP A 136 -18.73 4.32 -3.59
N TYR A 137 -19.33 4.73 -2.49
CA TYR A 137 -20.72 5.20 -2.42
C TYR A 137 -21.01 6.47 -3.26
N HIS A 138 -19.97 7.17 -3.72
CA HIS A 138 -20.09 8.33 -4.64
C HIS A 138 -20.48 7.93 -6.06
N MET A 139 -20.21 6.67 -6.46
CA MET A 139 -20.61 6.19 -7.77
C MET A 139 -22.11 5.94 -7.84
N SER A 140 -22.73 6.28 -8.98
CA SER A 140 -24.09 5.84 -9.26
C SER A 140 -24.18 4.30 -9.26
N LEU A 141 -25.29 3.73 -8.79
CA LEU A 141 -25.47 2.29 -8.65
C LEU A 141 -25.19 1.53 -9.98
N GLY A 142 -25.60 2.09 -11.11
CA GLY A 142 -25.35 1.50 -12.43
C GLY A 142 -23.86 1.45 -12.78
N ARG A 143 -23.11 2.53 -12.49
CA ARG A 143 -21.66 2.56 -12.69
C ARG A 143 -20.94 1.62 -11.72
N ALA A 144 -21.33 1.60 -10.44
CA ALA A 144 -20.74 0.69 -9.46
C ALA A 144 -20.92 -0.77 -9.89
N LEU A 145 -22.09 -1.15 -10.40
CA LEU A 145 -22.34 -2.48 -10.95
C LEU A 145 -21.47 -2.78 -12.18
N GLN A 146 -21.40 -1.84 -13.13
CA GLN A 146 -20.58 -1.99 -14.34
C GLN A 146 -19.11 -2.17 -14.01
N TYR A 147 -18.56 -1.37 -13.06
CA TYR A 147 -17.18 -1.51 -12.61
C TYR A 147 -16.93 -2.80 -11.84
N SER A 148 -17.90 -3.24 -11.00
CA SER A 148 -17.79 -4.52 -10.29
C SER A 148 -17.71 -5.70 -11.25
N VAL A 149 -18.56 -5.72 -12.28
CA VAL A 149 -18.51 -6.74 -13.35
C VAL A 149 -17.18 -6.65 -14.10
N GLY A 150 -16.71 -5.45 -14.45
CA GLY A 150 -15.41 -5.25 -15.08
C GLY A 150 -14.22 -5.77 -14.25
N VAL A 151 -14.26 -5.58 -12.93
CA VAL A 151 -13.24 -6.11 -12.00
C VAL A 151 -13.26 -7.64 -11.98
N ILE A 152 -14.44 -8.27 -11.98
CA ILE A 152 -14.56 -9.73 -12.04
C ILE A 152 -13.92 -10.27 -13.33
N PHE A 153 -14.26 -9.68 -14.48
CA PHE A 153 -13.63 -10.07 -15.76
C PHE A 153 -12.13 -9.84 -15.78
N ALA A 154 -11.65 -8.73 -15.21
CA ALA A 154 -10.23 -8.45 -15.10
C ALA A 154 -9.50 -9.48 -14.21
N GLN A 155 -10.13 -9.94 -13.12
CA GLN A 155 -9.59 -11.00 -12.26
C GLN A 155 -9.58 -12.36 -12.96
N LEU A 156 -10.61 -12.69 -13.71
CA LEU A 156 -10.64 -13.91 -14.55
C LEU A 156 -9.54 -13.84 -15.62
N GLY A 157 -9.37 -12.69 -16.28
CA GLY A 157 -8.27 -12.45 -17.22
C GLY A 157 -6.89 -12.66 -16.59
N TYR A 158 -6.69 -12.22 -15.34
CA TYR A 158 -5.47 -12.50 -14.59
C TYR A 158 -5.25 -13.99 -14.34
N LEU A 159 -6.30 -14.73 -13.98
CA LEU A 159 -6.19 -16.18 -13.77
C LEU A 159 -5.75 -16.92 -15.03
N LEU A 160 -6.21 -16.47 -16.19
CA LEU A 160 -5.90 -17.05 -17.48
C LEU A 160 -4.51 -16.65 -18.00
N THR A 161 -4.17 -15.36 -17.91
CA THR A 161 -2.96 -14.81 -18.53
C THR A 161 -1.78 -14.69 -17.57
N ARG A 162 -2.02 -14.78 -16.25
CA ARG A 162 -1.06 -14.47 -15.18
C ARG A 162 -0.47 -13.06 -15.25
N ARG A 163 -1.07 -12.17 -16.05
CA ARG A 163 -0.70 -10.77 -16.17
C ARG A 163 -1.79 -9.88 -15.59
N TRP A 164 -1.39 -8.92 -14.78
CA TRP A 164 -2.33 -7.98 -14.18
C TRP A 164 -2.88 -7.00 -15.23
N PRO A 165 -4.20 -6.93 -15.44
CA PRO A 165 -4.81 -5.87 -16.23
C PRO A 165 -4.42 -4.48 -15.68
N THR A 166 -4.11 -3.54 -16.57
CA THR A 166 -3.64 -2.20 -16.19
C THR A 166 -4.62 -1.48 -15.27
N ILE A 167 -5.93 -1.68 -15.48
CA ILE A 167 -6.96 -1.09 -14.62
C ILE A 167 -6.84 -1.52 -13.15
N LEU A 168 -6.45 -2.76 -12.88
CA LEU A 168 -6.23 -3.25 -11.51
C LEU A 168 -4.92 -2.74 -10.91
N GLN A 169 -3.94 -2.37 -11.74
CA GLN A 169 -2.67 -1.81 -11.27
C GLN A 169 -2.80 -0.35 -10.82
N ILE A 170 -3.80 0.38 -11.34
CA ILE A 170 -4.10 1.77 -10.95
C ILE A 170 -5.27 1.90 -9.98
N ARG A 171 -5.71 0.78 -9.39
CA ARG A 171 -6.72 0.75 -8.33
C ARG A 171 -6.13 1.24 -7.00
N ARG A 172 -6.95 1.88 -6.17
CA ARG A 172 -6.59 2.25 -4.80
C ARG A 172 -5.95 1.07 -4.05
N GLY A 173 -4.81 1.30 -3.41
CA GLY A 173 -4.06 0.27 -2.70
C GLY A 173 -3.30 -0.70 -3.60
N ALA A 174 -3.29 -0.54 -4.91
CA ALA A 174 -2.44 -1.34 -5.79
C ALA A 174 -0.95 -1.00 -5.58
N PRO A 175 -0.04 -1.99 -5.72
CA PRO A 175 1.39 -1.78 -5.50
C PRO A 175 1.96 -0.60 -6.29
N PHE A 176 1.72 -0.53 -7.58
CA PHE A 176 2.20 0.57 -8.44
C PHE A 176 1.83 1.95 -7.86
N LEU A 177 0.59 2.10 -7.39
CA LEU A 177 0.11 3.38 -6.90
C LEU A 177 0.74 3.77 -5.56
N THR A 178 0.84 2.81 -4.64
CA THR A 178 1.50 3.02 -3.34
C THR A 178 2.99 3.32 -3.53
N GLU A 179 3.65 2.61 -4.42
CA GLU A 179 5.05 2.83 -4.80
C GLU A 179 5.24 4.22 -5.40
N LEU A 180 4.38 4.63 -6.34
CA LEU A 180 4.38 5.98 -6.93
C LEU A 180 4.29 7.06 -5.84
N ARG A 181 3.40 6.89 -4.86
CA ARG A 181 3.23 7.86 -3.76
C ARG A 181 4.49 7.95 -2.89
N VAL A 182 5.07 6.81 -2.51
CA VAL A 182 6.29 6.77 -1.71
C VAL A 182 7.47 7.38 -2.48
N GLU A 183 7.66 7.00 -3.73
CA GLU A 183 8.72 7.56 -4.57
C GLU A 183 8.57 9.07 -4.78
N TRP A 184 7.32 9.54 -4.94
CA TRP A 184 7.04 10.96 -5.04
C TRP A 184 7.50 11.73 -3.80
N LEU A 185 7.17 11.23 -2.60
CA LEU A 185 7.60 11.83 -1.33
C LEU A 185 9.12 11.84 -1.18
N LEU A 186 9.79 10.74 -1.52
CA LEU A 186 11.24 10.64 -1.47
C LEU A 186 11.93 11.58 -2.47
N MET A 187 11.42 11.65 -3.70
CA MET A 187 11.91 12.59 -4.72
C MET A 187 11.81 14.04 -4.24
N ARG A 188 10.65 14.43 -3.69
CA ARG A 188 10.43 15.78 -3.16
C ARG A 188 11.38 16.12 -2.02
N ARG A 189 11.63 15.18 -1.11
CA ARG A 189 12.59 15.36 -0.01
C ARG A 189 14.00 15.62 -0.52
N ASP A 190 14.42 14.88 -1.55
CA ASP A 190 15.76 14.96 -2.10
C ASP A 190 15.94 16.14 -3.09
N ALA A 191 14.85 16.84 -3.46
CA ALA A 191 14.87 17.86 -4.52
C ALA A 191 15.83 19.01 -4.26
N GLY A 192 15.91 19.48 -3.02
CA GLY A 192 16.84 20.56 -2.63
C GLY A 192 18.31 20.20 -2.81
N ILE A 193 18.67 18.92 -2.63
CA ILE A 193 20.04 18.42 -2.77
C ILE A 193 20.37 18.15 -4.24
N LYS A 194 19.40 17.60 -5.00
CA LYS A 194 19.61 17.15 -6.38
C LYS A 194 19.41 18.24 -7.44
N GLY A 195 18.79 19.37 -7.07
CA GLY A 195 18.44 20.44 -8.02
C GLY A 195 17.34 20.04 -9.03
N VAL A 196 16.70 18.90 -8.85
CA VAL A 196 15.58 18.38 -9.66
C VAL A 196 14.50 17.81 -8.73
N GLY A 197 13.27 17.73 -9.19
CA GLY A 197 12.17 17.18 -8.37
C GLY A 197 11.28 18.23 -7.70
N SER A 198 11.52 19.52 -7.91
CA SER A 198 10.81 20.66 -7.29
C SER A 198 9.75 21.31 -8.17
N ALA A 199 9.36 20.70 -9.31
CA ALA A 199 8.35 21.26 -10.20
C ALA A 199 7.03 21.52 -9.45
N LEU A 200 6.36 22.65 -9.78
CA LEU A 200 5.03 22.97 -9.26
C LEU A 200 4.02 21.92 -9.72
N VAL A 201 3.12 21.53 -8.85
CA VAL A 201 2.02 20.63 -9.19
C VAL A 201 0.70 21.36 -9.04
N VAL A 202 -0.10 21.38 -10.09
CA VAL A 202 -1.45 21.94 -10.07
C VAL A 202 -2.44 20.85 -10.46
N GLN A 203 -3.26 20.46 -9.50
CA GLN A 203 -4.34 19.49 -9.67
C GLN A 203 -5.65 20.22 -9.96
N LEU A 204 -6.28 19.90 -11.08
CA LEU A 204 -7.61 20.37 -11.44
C LEU A 204 -8.65 19.38 -10.95
N LEU A 205 -9.54 19.83 -10.07
CA LEU A 205 -10.60 19.04 -9.44
C LEU A 205 -11.94 19.37 -10.09
N GLY A 206 -12.62 18.38 -10.66
CA GLY A 206 -13.99 18.54 -11.12
C GLY A 206 -14.96 18.60 -9.94
N THR A 207 -15.79 19.65 -9.85
CA THR A 207 -16.73 19.84 -8.71
C THR A 207 -17.84 18.76 -8.64
N VAL A 208 -18.08 18.02 -9.71
CA VAL A 208 -19.06 16.93 -9.81
C VAL A 208 -18.44 15.63 -10.32
N ASP A 209 -17.18 15.36 -9.98
CA ASP A 209 -16.50 14.12 -10.36
C ASP A 209 -17.13 12.92 -9.62
N ASP A 210 -17.83 12.09 -10.38
CA ASP A 210 -18.56 10.91 -9.89
C ASP A 210 -17.79 9.60 -10.09
N LEU A 211 -16.60 9.65 -10.65
CA LEU A 211 -15.73 8.49 -10.87
C LEU A 211 -14.62 8.39 -9.82
N VAL A 212 -14.02 9.51 -9.49
CA VAL A 212 -12.94 9.59 -8.50
C VAL A 212 -13.40 10.48 -7.36
N SER A 213 -13.46 9.92 -6.16
CA SER A 213 -13.88 10.70 -4.99
C SER A 213 -12.93 11.88 -4.74
N PRO A 214 -13.39 12.98 -4.14
CA PRO A 214 -12.50 14.08 -3.75
C PRO A 214 -11.30 13.59 -2.94
N ARG A 215 -11.48 12.62 -2.06
CA ARG A 215 -10.40 12.00 -1.27
C ARG A 215 -9.39 11.23 -2.12
N ASP A 216 -9.81 10.65 -3.25
CA ASP A 216 -8.93 9.91 -4.16
C ASP A 216 -8.20 10.82 -5.14
N ASN A 217 -8.76 12.00 -5.40
CA ASN A 217 -8.10 13.05 -6.15
C ASN A 217 -6.99 13.74 -5.34
N MET A 218 -7.16 13.80 -4.01
CA MET A 218 -6.19 14.41 -3.12
C MET A 218 -5.12 13.38 -2.72
N ASP A 219 -3.87 13.77 -2.71
CA ASP A 219 -2.75 12.95 -2.25
C ASP A 219 -2.17 13.51 -0.95
N LEU A 220 -1.30 12.76 -0.33
CA LEU A 220 -0.47 13.24 0.78
C LEU A 220 0.34 14.44 0.29
N VAL A 221 -0.08 15.63 0.69
CA VAL A 221 0.58 16.86 0.31
C VAL A 221 1.69 17.13 1.31
N THR A 222 2.92 17.06 0.83
CA THR A 222 4.07 17.55 1.59
C THR A 222 4.68 18.72 0.82
N GLY A 223 4.67 19.88 1.43
CA GLY A 223 5.31 21.06 0.88
C GLY A 223 4.36 22.07 0.20
N SER A 224 4.90 23.26 -0.06
CA SER A 224 4.21 24.43 -0.59
C SER A 224 4.14 24.45 -2.13
N ASP A 225 4.30 23.31 -2.79
CA ASP A 225 4.43 23.23 -4.25
C ASP A 225 3.35 22.37 -4.91
N PHE A 226 2.29 22.03 -4.18
CA PHE A 226 1.15 21.27 -4.68
C PHE A 226 -0.14 22.05 -4.43
N PHE A 227 -0.87 22.39 -5.50
CA PHE A 227 -2.03 23.25 -5.47
C PHE A 227 -3.25 22.57 -6.09
N PHE A 228 -4.44 22.89 -5.58
CA PHE A 228 -5.71 22.36 -6.06
C PHE A 228 -6.57 23.52 -6.59
N LEU A 229 -7.05 23.40 -7.83
CA LEU A 229 -7.98 24.35 -8.43
C LEU A 229 -9.28 23.61 -8.80
N ASP A 230 -10.40 24.15 -8.33
CA ASP A 230 -11.72 23.66 -8.70
C ASP A 230 -12.09 24.02 -10.13
N VAL A 231 -12.61 23.05 -10.87
CA VAL A 231 -13.14 23.24 -12.23
C VAL A 231 -14.65 23.15 -12.16
N PRO A 232 -15.36 24.27 -12.32
CA PRO A 232 -16.81 24.33 -12.16
C PRO A 232 -17.54 23.42 -13.14
N ASP A 233 -18.67 22.86 -12.73
CA ASP A 233 -19.58 22.03 -13.54
C ASP A 233 -18.85 20.90 -14.30
N SER A 234 -17.82 20.31 -13.69
CA SER A 234 -16.97 19.34 -14.34
C SER A 234 -16.94 18.01 -13.59
N GLY A 235 -17.21 16.94 -14.30
CA GLY A 235 -16.98 15.58 -13.88
C GLY A 235 -15.68 15.04 -14.46
N HIS A 236 -15.39 13.76 -14.22
CA HIS A 236 -14.13 13.12 -14.59
C HIS A 236 -13.74 13.27 -16.07
N GLY A 237 -14.67 13.06 -16.99
CA GLY A 237 -14.41 13.18 -18.42
C GLY A 237 -14.67 14.60 -18.97
N SER A 238 -15.67 15.31 -18.43
CA SER A 238 -16.04 16.61 -18.95
C SER A 238 -15.03 17.72 -18.62
N VAL A 239 -14.10 17.49 -17.69
CA VAL A 239 -12.95 18.37 -17.44
C VAL A 239 -12.10 18.62 -18.69
N LEU A 240 -12.13 17.72 -19.69
CA LEU A 240 -11.44 17.85 -20.98
C LEU A 240 -12.25 18.65 -22.01
N GLN A 241 -13.55 18.85 -21.81
CA GLN A 241 -14.45 19.51 -22.75
C GLN A 241 -14.35 21.03 -22.59
N MET A 242 -13.32 21.60 -23.21
CA MET A 242 -13.03 23.03 -23.25
C MET A 242 -13.45 23.60 -24.62
N ASP A 243 -14.73 23.36 -24.95
CA ASP A 243 -15.36 23.86 -26.17
C ASP A 243 -15.77 25.35 -26.06
N ASP A 244 -16.43 25.86 -27.09
CA ASP A 244 -16.82 27.27 -27.15
C ASP A 244 -18.07 27.61 -26.30
N SER A 245 -18.65 26.61 -25.60
CA SER A 245 -19.72 26.84 -24.62
C SER A 245 -19.21 27.62 -23.41
N THR A 246 -20.08 28.30 -22.68
CA THR A 246 -19.73 29.02 -21.45
C THR A 246 -19.04 28.10 -20.44
N ARG A 247 -19.52 26.86 -20.30
CA ARG A 247 -18.88 25.86 -19.42
C ARG A 247 -17.50 25.45 -19.92
N GLY A 248 -17.35 25.23 -21.24
CA GLY A 248 -16.08 24.91 -21.85
C GLY A 248 -15.04 26.01 -21.70
N GLN A 249 -15.47 27.26 -21.91
CA GLN A 249 -14.62 28.44 -21.70
C GLN A 249 -14.16 28.59 -20.25
N ASN A 250 -15.06 28.42 -19.28
CA ASN A 250 -14.71 28.46 -17.86
C ASN A 250 -13.65 27.37 -17.51
N ARG A 251 -13.79 26.16 -18.04
CA ARG A 251 -12.79 25.08 -17.87
C ARG A 251 -11.44 25.44 -18.49
N ALA A 252 -11.46 26.01 -19.68
CA ALA A 252 -10.25 26.49 -20.36
C ALA A 252 -9.53 27.56 -19.54
N VAL A 253 -10.25 28.52 -18.97
CA VAL A 253 -9.68 29.58 -18.10
C VAL A 253 -8.99 28.95 -16.87
N VAL A 254 -9.60 27.96 -16.21
CA VAL A 254 -8.95 27.30 -15.06
C VAL A 254 -7.67 26.59 -15.49
N LEU A 255 -7.66 25.88 -16.63
CA LEU A 255 -6.43 25.28 -17.15
C LEU A 255 -5.37 26.35 -17.48
N GLN A 256 -5.76 27.44 -18.13
CA GLN A 256 -4.86 28.53 -18.46
C GLN A 256 -4.24 29.17 -17.21
N ASN A 257 -5.04 29.36 -16.16
CA ASN A 257 -4.59 29.82 -14.85
C ASN A 257 -3.58 28.83 -14.24
N ALA A 258 -3.85 27.53 -14.29
CA ALA A 258 -2.95 26.49 -13.83
C ALA A 258 -1.59 26.50 -14.56
N LEU A 259 -1.57 26.92 -15.82
CA LEU A 259 -0.36 27.01 -16.65
C LEU A 259 0.44 28.30 -16.43
N THR A 260 -0.22 29.41 -16.06
CA THR A 260 0.37 30.75 -16.09
C THR A 260 0.56 31.39 -14.72
N TRP A 261 -0.29 31.08 -13.74
CA TRP A 261 -0.20 31.69 -12.41
C TRP A 261 1.13 31.38 -11.72
N SER A 262 1.67 32.39 -11.03
CA SER A 262 2.84 32.22 -10.19
C SER A 262 2.53 31.34 -8.97
N LYS A 263 3.56 30.86 -8.30
CA LYS A 263 3.43 30.06 -7.06
C LYS A 263 2.64 30.81 -5.98
N GLU A 264 2.89 32.10 -5.84
CA GLU A 264 2.23 32.99 -4.88
C GLU A 264 0.74 33.14 -5.19
N THR A 265 0.40 33.33 -6.47
CA THR A 265 -0.99 33.40 -6.92
C THR A 265 -1.72 32.08 -6.70
N LEU A 266 -1.06 30.96 -7.02
CA LEU A 266 -1.61 29.63 -6.77
C LEU A 266 -1.85 29.41 -5.28
N ALA A 267 -0.95 29.83 -4.40
CA ALA A 267 -1.10 29.69 -2.95
C ALA A 267 -2.32 30.47 -2.40
N ILE A 268 -2.66 31.60 -3.01
CA ILE A 268 -3.82 32.42 -2.61
C ILE A 268 -5.14 31.86 -3.20
N LYS A 269 -5.09 31.32 -4.41
CA LYS A 269 -6.29 30.94 -5.20
C LYS A 269 -6.61 29.44 -5.16
N SER A 270 -5.71 28.62 -4.62
CA SER A 270 -5.97 27.19 -4.45
C SER A 270 -6.98 26.90 -3.34
N ALA A 271 -7.66 25.78 -3.44
CA ALA A 271 -8.48 25.26 -2.35
C ALA A 271 -7.65 25.13 -1.06
N PRO A 272 -8.19 25.50 0.11
CA PRO A 272 -7.46 25.45 1.37
C PRO A 272 -6.92 24.05 1.67
N ILE A 273 -5.65 23.95 2.04
CA ILE A 273 -4.98 22.67 2.39
C ILE A 273 -5.67 21.99 3.57
N GLU A 274 -6.32 22.74 4.45
CA GLU A 274 -7.08 22.24 5.60
C GLU A 274 -8.24 21.32 5.21
N GLU A 275 -8.85 21.53 4.04
CA GLU A 275 -9.86 20.63 3.48
C GLU A 275 -9.26 19.35 2.90
N VAL A 276 -7.94 19.34 2.61
CA VAL A 276 -7.22 18.26 1.94
C VAL A 276 -6.65 17.22 2.91
N ASN A 277 -6.95 17.28 4.21
CA ASN A 277 -6.41 16.42 5.26
C ASN A 277 -4.89 16.62 5.46
N PRO A 278 -4.46 17.73 6.10
CA PRO A 278 -3.05 18.06 6.25
C PRO A 278 -2.35 17.00 7.10
N VAL A 279 -1.34 16.39 6.54
CA VAL A 279 -0.40 15.61 7.32
C VAL A 279 0.42 16.61 8.14
N LEU A 280 0.22 16.63 9.46
CA LEU A 280 1.06 17.42 10.36
C LEU A 280 2.49 16.89 10.27
N VAL A 281 3.34 17.64 9.60
CA VAL A 281 4.75 17.30 9.42
C VAL A 281 5.50 17.51 10.73
N ARG A 282 6.33 16.54 11.11
CA ARG A 282 7.22 16.60 12.26
C ARG A 282 8.64 16.30 11.81
N GLU A 283 9.48 17.32 11.85
CA GLU A 283 10.88 17.24 11.40
C GLU A 283 11.84 16.80 12.53
N ASP A 284 11.34 16.71 13.76
CA ASP A 284 12.09 16.35 14.97
C ASP A 284 12.22 14.83 15.18
N VAL A 285 11.78 14.01 14.23
CA VAL A 285 11.71 12.54 14.38
C VAL A 285 12.80 11.85 13.59
N ASP A 286 13.64 11.08 14.29
CA ASP A 286 14.73 10.30 13.70
C ASP A 286 14.29 8.93 13.20
N GLU A 287 13.41 8.26 13.95
CA GLU A 287 12.97 6.88 13.70
C GLU A 287 11.47 6.73 13.99
N VAL A 288 10.82 5.78 13.31
CA VAL A 288 9.38 5.50 13.47
C VAL A 288 9.17 4.03 13.83
N VAL A 289 8.30 3.74 14.79
CA VAL A 289 7.92 2.38 15.11
C VAL A 289 6.44 2.14 14.87
N PHE A 290 6.13 1.13 14.08
CA PHE A 290 4.79 0.58 13.87
C PHE A 290 4.54 -0.56 14.85
N VAL A 291 3.47 -0.48 15.64
CA VAL A 291 3.06 -1.57 16.53
C VAL A 291 1.65 -2.00 16.16
N ILE A 292 1.51 -3.18 15.57
CA ILE A 292 0.28 -3.63 14.91
C ILE A 292 -0.26 -4.90 15.57
N HIS A 293 -1.51 -4.82 15.98
CA HIS A 293 -2.24 -5.89 16.68
C HIS A 293 -2.71 -7.04 15.76
N GLY A 294 -3.22 -8.10 16.35
CA GLY A 294 -3.79 -9.27 15.70
C GLY A 294 -5.28 -9.15 15.35
N ILE A 295 -5.90 -10.29 15.00
CA ILE A 295 -7.36 -10.40 14.92
C ILE A 295 -7.98 -10.39 16.31
N ARG A 296 -9.28 -10.03 16.41
CA ARG A 296 -10.03 -10.02 17.68
C ARG A 296 -9.42 -9.12 18.75
N ASP A 297 -8.63 -8.16 18.35
CA ASP A 297 -7.90 -7.26 19.21
C ASP A 297 -8.15 -5.82 18.76
N GLU A 298 -8.23 -4.90 19.69
CA GLU A 298 -8.35 -3.45 19.45
C GLU A 298 -7.02 -2.73 19.66
N GLY A 299 -5.99 -3.46 20.09
CA GLY A 299 -4.63 -2.97 20.19
C GLY A 299 -4.33 -2.10 21.42
N PHE A 300 -5.02 -2.27 22.54
CA PHE A 300 -4.76 -1.50 23.77
C PHE A 300 -3.31 -1.59 24.29
N TRP A 301 -2.64 -2.67 24.02
CA TRP A 301 -1.25 -2.90 24.39
C TRP A 301 -0.24 -2.22 23.44
N THR A 302 -0.65 -1.92 22.22
CA THR A 302 0.25 -1.37 21.19
C THR A 302 0.85 -0.03 21.60
N ASP A 303 0.03 0.86 22.17
CA ASP A 303 0.48 2.14 22.68
C ASP A 303 1.47 2.01 23.85
N LYS A 304 1.32 0.96 24.67
CA LYS A 304 2.19 0.73 25.82
C LYS A 304 3.58 0.26 25.38
N ILE A 305 3.66 -0.74 24.48
CA ILE A 305 4.92 -1.17 23.87
C ILE A 305 5.58 -0.02 23.12
N ALA A 306 4.81 0.72 22.30
CA ALA A 306 5.37 1.85 21.56
C ALA A 306 5.94 2.94 22.51
N ARG A 307 5.32 3.15 23.69
CA ARG A 307 5.82 4.07 24.72
C ARG A 307 7.15 3.60 25.28
N GLU A 308 7.30 2.32 25.61
CA GLU A 308 8.58 1.76 26.08
C GLU A 308 9.69 1.96 25.05
N ILE A 309 9.39 1.73 23.75
CA ILE A 309 10.35 1.96 22.66
C ILE A 309 10.75 3.44 22.57
N VAL A 310 9.78 4.36 22.69
CA VAL A 310 10.05 5.81 22.69
C VAL A 310 10.90 6.22 23.89
N MET A 311 10.64 5.66 25.06
CA MET A 311 11.40 5.94 26.28
C MET A 311 12.85 5.44 26.16
N GLU A 312 13.02 4.21 25.69
CA GLU A 312 14.35 3.61 25.44
C GLU A 312 15.13 4.40 24.38
N GLY A 313 14.47 4.84 23.28
CA GLY A 313 15.07 5.68 22.26
C GLY A 313 15.55 7.02 22.82
N ARG A 314 14.75 7.68 23.66
CA ARG A 314 15.13 8.93 24.32
C ARG A 314 16.36 8.77 25.23
N ALA A 315 16.48 7.65 25.92
CA ALA A 315 17.62 7.35 26.77
C ALA A 315 18.96 7.36 25.99
N VAL A 316 18.92 7.11 24.68
CA VAL A 316 20.09 7.14 23.80
C VAL A 316 20.10 8.33 22.83
N GLY A 317 19.31 9.36 23.10
CA GLY A 317 19.29 10.61 22.33
C GLY A 317 18.64 10.50 20.96
N ARG A 318 17.76 9.51 20.71
CA ARG A 318 17.02 9.35 19.46
C ARG A 318 15.53 9.64 19.66
N THR A 319 14.94 10.42 18.75
CA THR A 319 13.52 10.76 18.78
C THR A 319 12.72 9.74 17.95
N PHE A 320 11.93 8.90 18.63
CA PHE A 320 11.02 7.97 18.01
C PHE A 320 9.60 8.54 17.89
N ALA A 321 8.98 8.37 16.73
CA ALA A 321 7.54 8.49 16.59
C ALA A 321 6.89 7.09 16.62
N ARG A 322 5.65 7.06 17.09
CA ARG A 322 4.84 5.84 17.20
C ARG A 322 3.67 5.87 16.21
N GLU A 323 3.48 4.78 15.50
CA GLU A 323 2.32 4.49 14.68
C GLU A 323 1.60 3.25 15.24
N THR A 324 0.61 3.52 16.07
CA THR A 324 -0.20 2.50 16.78
C THR A 324 -1.63 2.48 16.25
N SER A 325 -1.84 2.97 15.02
CA SER A 325 -3.15 2.99 14.38
C SER A 325 -3.75 1.59 14.32
N THR A 326 -5.01 1.48 14.69
CA THR A 326 -5.76 0.23 14.55
C THR A 326 -6.45 0.15 13.19
N TYR A 327 -6.47 -1.05 12.62
CA TYR A 327 -7.32 -1.34 11.45
C TYR A 327 -8.73 -1.79 11.84
N GLY A 328 -9.10 -1.58 13.10
CA GLY A 328 -10.38 -1.96 13.69
C GLY A 328 -10.49 -3.45 13.99
N TYR A 329 -11.60 -3.82 14.60
CA TYR A 329 -11.88 -5.22 14.89
C TYR A 329 -11.90 -6.08 13.61
N PHE A 330 -11.22 -7.21 13.63
CA PHE A 330 -11.12 -8.14 12.51
C PHE A 330 -11.39 -9.55 12.99
N GLY A 331 -12.60 -10.05 12.70
CA GLY A 331 -13.06 -11.36 13.15
C GLY A 331 -12.44 -12.53 12.37
N MET A 332 -12.67 -13.74 12.84
CA MET A 332 -12.11 -14.98 12.28
C MET A 332 -12.58 -15.20 10.82
N PHE A 333 -13.86 -15.05 10.50
CA PHE A 333 -14.37 -15.29 9.13
C PHE A 333 -13.80 -14.32 8.11
N PRO A 334 -13.79 -12.98 8.36
CA PRO A 334 -13.06 -12.06 7.50
C PRO A 334 -11.57 -12.41 7.35
N PHE A 335 -10.93 -12.88 8.43
CA PHE A 335 -9.53 -13.31 8.38
C PHE A 335 -9.30 -14.50 7.44
N LEU A 336 -10.26 -15.43 7.30
CA LEU A 336 -10.18 -16.52 6.33
C LEU A 336 -10.22 -16.03 4.88
N SER A 337 -10.83 -14.88 4.62
CA SER A 337 -10.95 -14.31 3.28
C SER A 337 -9.65 -13.65 2.82
N PRO A 338 -9.01 -14.13 1.72
CA PRO A 338 -7.81 -13.50 1.17
C PRO A 338 -8.02 -12.03 0.76
N TRP A 339 -9.23 -11.69 0.31
CA TRP A 339 -9.59 -10.31 -0.08
C TRP A 339 -9.68 -9.38 1.14
N ALA A 340 -10.27 -9.85 2.23
CA ALA A 340 -10.37 -9.06 3.45
C ALA A 340 -8.97 -8.83 4.06
N ARG A 341 -8.11 -9.86 4.09
CA ARG A 341 -6.70 -9.71 4.50
C ARG A 341 -5.96 -8.72 3.61
N ARG A 342 -6.15 -8.80 2.28
CA ARG A 342 -5.53 -7.86 1.34
C ARG A 342 -5.88 -6.41 1.64
N LYS A 343 -7.15 -6.09 1.96
CA LYS A 343 -7.56 -4.73 2.36
C LYS A 343 -6.81 -4.24 3.60
N LYS A 344 -6.48 -5.13 4.54
CA LYS A 344 -5.70 -4.76 5.73
C LYS A 344 -4.22 -4.53 5.40
N VAL A 345 -3.66 -5.26 4.42
CA VAL A 345 -2.31 -4.97 3.90
C VAL A 345 -2.29 -3.62 3.18
N GLU A 346 -3.29 -3.31 2.36
CA GLU A 346 -3.44 -2.00 1.71
C GLU A 346 -3.56 -0.87 2.74
N TRP A 347 -4.28 -1.10 3.84
CA TRP A 347 -4.34 -0.16 4.97
C TRP A 347 -2.95 0.08 5.60
N LEU A 348 -2.19 -0.99 5.89
CA LEU A 348 -0.83 -0.85 6.43
C LEU A 348 0.05 0.00 5.52
N MET A 349 0.00 -0.26 4.22
CA MET A 349 0.82 0.48 3.25
C MET A 349 0.39 1.93 3.08
N ASN A 350 -0.90 2.25 3.27
CA ASN A 350 -1.36 3.64 3.36
C ASN A 350 -0.77 4.33 4.60
N LYS A 351 -0.80 3.66 5.76
CA LYS A 351 -0.18 4.19 7.00
C LYS A 351 1.33 4.37 6.85
N TYR A 352 1.99 3.47 6.15
CA TYR A 352 3.42 3.59 5.82
C TYR A 352 3.71 4.83 4.97
N ALA A 353 2.93 5.06 3.91
CA ALA A 353 3.08 6.27 3.09
C ALA A 353 2.75 7.56 3.87
N GLU A 354 1.70 7.54 4.72
CA GLU A 354 1.38 8.65 5.62
C GLU A 354 2.53 8.96 6.61
N ALA A 355 3.17 7.93 7.14
CA ALA A 355 4.30 8.10 8.06
C ALA A 355 5.53 8.69 7.35
N ILE A 356 5.82 8.28 6.11
CA ILE A 356 6.90 8.89 5.32
C ILE A 356 6.62 10.38 5.08
N ALA A 357 5.37 10.76 4.82
CA ALA A 357 4.98 12.14 4.61
C ALA A 357 5.06 12.95 5.92
N ARG A 358 4.63 12.36 7.05
CA ARG A 358 4.58 13.01 8.36
C ARG A 358 5.95 13.20 8.98
N TYR A 359 6.88 12.26 8.74
CA TYR A 359 8.22 12.22 9.35
C TYR A 359 9.31 12.27 8.28
N PRO A 360 9.49 13.40 7.58
CA PRO A 360 10.39 13.48 6.42
C PRO A 360 11.87 13.29 6.79
N GLN A 361 12.25 13.54 8.05
CA GLN A 361 13.62 13.34 8.53
C GLN A 361 13.88 11.93 9.05
N ALA A 362 12.82 11.12 9.24
CA ALA A 362 13.00 9.76 9.72
C ALA A 362 13.82 8.90 8.76
N THR A 363 14.92 8.35 9.27
CA THR A 363 15.84 7.53 8.50
C THR A 363 15.50 6.04 8.58
N LYS A 364 14.83 5.61 9.66
CA LYS A 364 14.52 4.20 9.94
C LYS A 364 13.06 4.04 10.36
N PHE A 365 12.47 2.96 9.87
CA PHE A 365 11.15 2.48 10.25
C PHE A 365 11.28 1.11 10.88
N HIS A 366 10.63 0.89 12.02
CA HIS A 366 10.63 -0.37 12.75
C HIS A 366 9.23 -0.94 12.86
N TYR A 367 9.13 -2.24 13.08
CA TYR A 367 7.85 -2.92 13.11
C TYR A 367 7.75 -3.93 14.25
N VAL A 368 6.66 -3.89 15.00
CA VAL A 368 6.28 -4.90 15.98
C VAL A 368 4.91 -5.43 15.59
N GLY A 369 4.81 -6.69 15.22
CA GLY A 369 3.58 -7.33 14.80
C GLY A 369 3.18 -8.51 15.66
N HIS A 370 1.90 -8.57 16.03
CA HIS A 370 1.31 -9.71 16.70
C HIS A 370 0.29 -10.41 15.80
N SER A 371 0.33 -11.76 15.76
CA SER A 371 -0.66 -12.56 15.05
C SER A 371 -0.87 -12.08 13.59
N ASN A 372 -2.09 -11.62 13.21
CA ASN A 372 -2.36 -11.04 11.88
C ASN A 372 -1.43 -9.85 11.55
N GLY A 373 -0.97 -9.07 12.52
CA GLY A 373 0.02 -8.02 12.28
C GLY A 373 1.29 -8.55 11.62
N THR A 374 1.73 -9.78 11.94
CA THR A 374 2.89 -10.42 11.29
C THR A 374 2.63 -10.74 9.82
N TYR A 375 1.42 -11.23 9.51
CA TYR A 375 0.97 -11.47 8.14
C TYR A 375 0.95 -10.18 7.31
N LEU A 376 0.46 -9.08 7.90
CA LEU A 376 0.36 -7.80 7.18
C LEU A 376 1.73 -7.35 6.68
N LEU A 377 2.76 -7.39 7.52
CA LEU A 377 4.11 -7.01 7.10
C LEU A 377 4.70 -7.99 6.09
N ALA A 378 4.65 -9.29 6.35
CA ALA A 378 5.18 -10.29 5.43
C ALA A 378 4.55 -10.17 4.04
N ARG A 379 3.23 -9.94 4.00
CA ARG A 379 2.52 -9.73 2.74
C ARG A 379 2.83 -8.39 2.09
N ALA A 380 3.02 -7.32 2.87
CA ALA A 380 3.46 -6.02 2.37
C ALA A 380 4.86 -6.12 1.75
N LEU A 381 5.81 -6.74 2.42
CA LEU A 381 7.15 -6.99 1.89
C LEU A 381 7.13 -7.78 0.57
N ARG A 382 6.26 -8.78 0.45
CA ARG A 382 6.12 -9.57 -0.78
C ARG A 382 5.53 -8.78 -1.95
N ASN A 383 4.55 -7.89 -1.67
CA ASN A 383 3.75 -7.24 -2.70
C ASN A 383 4.23 -5.83 -3.08
N TYR A 384 4.84 -5.10 -2.13
CA TYR A 384 5.24 -3.69 -2.30
C TYR A 384 6.74 -3.55 -2.17
N ARG A 385 7.39 -3.14 -3.23
CA ARG A 385 8.86 -2.98 -3.27
C ARG A 385 9.32 -1.79 -2.42
N CYS A 386 8.48 -0.78 -2.25
CA CYS A 386 8.75 0.38 -1.40
C CYS A 386 8.72 0.08 0.11
N CYS A 387 8.25 -1.11 0.53
CA CYS A 387 8.13 -1.46 1.92
C CYS A 387 9.51 -1.81 2.50
N HIS A 388 10.01 -1.00 3.45
CA HIS A 388 11.30 -1.17 4.12
C HIS A 388 11.12 -0.95 5.62
N PHE A 389 11.63 -1.89 6.42
CA PHE A 389 11.67 -1.79 7.87
C PHE A 389 13.02 -2.25 8.39
N SER A 390 13.68 -1.43 9.20
CA SER A 390 15.01 -1.77 9.71
C SER A 390 14.95 -2.96 10.65
N ARG A 391 14.22 -2.86 11.77
CA ARG A 391 14.09 -3.95 12.74
C ARG A 391 12.65 -4.39 12.86
N VAL A 392 12.45 -5.69 12.81
CA VAL A 392 11.14 -6.33 12.80
C VAL A 392 11.02 -7.30 13.97
N VAL A 393 9.95 -7.19 14.76
CA VAL A 393 9.61 -8.12 15.83
C VAL A 393 8.29 -8.80 15.51
N PHE A 394 8.28 -10.11 15.54
CA PHE A 394 7.09 -10.93 15.39
C PHE A 394 6.76 -11.70 16.67
N ALA A 395 5.48 -11.70 17.02
CA ALA A 395 4.92 -12.43 18.14
C ALA A 395 3.69 -13.22 17.69
N GLY A 396 3.62 -14.51 18.00
CA GLY A 396 2.52 -15.39 17.56
C GLY A 396 2.36 -15.37 16.04
N SER A 397 3.46 -15.51 15.30
CA SER A 397 3.52 -15.32 13.85
C SER A 397 2.64 -16.31 13.08
N VAL A 398 1.77 -15.77 12.22
CA VAL A 398 0.94 -16.54 11.29
C VAL A 398 1.51 -16.54 9.86
N VAL A 399 2.80 -16.27 9.74
CA VAL A 399 3.55 -16.30 8.48
C VAL A 399 3.99 -17.74 8.22
N PRO A 400 4.06 -18.22 6.96
CA PRO A 400 4.61 -19.53 6.64
C PRO A 400 6.04 -19.69 7.14
N SER A 401 6.36 -20.85 7.71
CA SER A 401 7.69 -21.16 8.23
C SER A 401 8.79 -21.12 7.15
N ARG A 402 8.41 -21.35 5.90
CA ARG A 402 9.29 -21.28 4.71
C ARG A 402 9.22 -19.92 3.99
N TYR A 403 8.81 -18.85 4.67
CA TYR A 403 8.79 -17.52 4.06
C TYR A 403 10.21 -17.09 3.68
N ASP A 404 10.36 -16.56 2.45
CA ASP A 404 11.65 -16.16 1.88
C ASP A 404 12.15 -14.85 2.51
N TRP A 405 12.77 -14.95 3.68
CA TRP A 405 13.41 -13.82 4.35
C TRP A 405 14.72 -13.40 3.67
N ASP A 406 15.43 -14.35 3.06
CA ASP A 406 16.72 -14.08 2.40
C ASP A 406 16.58 -13.01 1.32
N SER A 407 15.50 -13.07 0.54
CA SER A 407 15.24 -12.06 -0.50
C SER A 407 15.07 -10.63 0.05
N HIS A 408 14.70 -10.48 1.32
CA HIS A 408 14.50 -9.18 1.96
C HIS A 408 15.71 -8.72 2.76
N LEU A 409 16.39 -9.63 3.43
CA LEU A 409 17.59 -9.35 4.25
C LEU A 409 18.81 -9.06 3.39
N ARG A 410 18.95 -9.78 2.25
CA ARG A 410 20.11 -9.66 1.34
C ARG A 410 19.86 -8.76 0.14
N SER A 411 18.70 -8.11 0.04
CA SER A 411 18.47 -7.09 -1.00
C SER A 411 19.41 -5.90 -0.83
N VAL A 412 19.70 -5.20 -1.90
CA VAL A 412 20.56 -4.03 -1.89
C VAL A 412 19.76 -2.80 -2.35
N PRO A 413 19.43 -1.87 -1.44
CA PRO A 413 19.61 -1.93 0.02
C PRO A 413 18.69 -2.96 0.69
N PRO A 414 18.99 -3.44 1.91
CA PRO A 414 18.16 -4.39 2.63
C PRO A 414 16.76 -3.83 2.87
N ARG A 415 15.74 -4.66 2.63
CA ARG A 415 14.34 -4.30 2.90
C ARG A 415 13.94 -4.57 4.34
N VAL A 416 14.64 -5.48 4.98
CA VAL A 416 14.65 -5.72 6.42
C VAL A 416 16.11 -5.86 6.84
N GLU A 417 16.56 -5.10 7.82
CA GLU A 417 17.94 -5.17 8.32
C GLU A 417 18.07 -6.32 9.33
N ASP A 418 17.07 -6.47 10.22
CA ASP A 418 17.09 -7.48 11.25
C ASP A 418 15.67 -7.92 11.66
N ILE A 419 15.48 -9.20 12.02
CA ILE A 419 14.19 -9.75 12.43
C ILE A 419 14.31 -10.65 13.65
N LEU A 420 13.42 -10.44 14.62
CA LEU A 420 13.24 -11.23 15.81
C LEU A 420 11.86 -11.88 15.78
N ASN A 421 11.79 -13.21 15.76
CA ASN A 421 10.55 -13.97 15.81
C ASN A 421 10.44 -14.73 17.14
N TYR A 422 9.48 -14.37 17.96
CA TYR A 422 9.17 -15.09 19.19
C TYR A 422 8.30 -16.32 18.91
N VAL A 423 8.73 -17.48 19.44
CA VAL A 423 8.00 -18.75 19.37
C VAL A 423 7.52 -19.10 20.78
N ALA A 424 6.20 -19.14 21.00
CA ALA A 424 5.64 -19.44 22.31
C ALA A 424 5.49 -20.95 22.55
N THR A 425 5.77 -21.41 23.79
CA THR A 425 5.73 -22.82 24.14
C THR A 425 4.34 -23.45 24.09
N ALA A 426 3.31 -22.66 24.32
CA ALA A 426 1.91 -23.05 24.39
C ALA A 426 1.01 -22.34 23.37
N ASP A 427 1.55 -21.96 22.22
CA ASP A 427 0.74 -21.33 21.15
C ASP A 427 -0.09 -22.36 20.38
N TRP A 428 -1.17 -22.81 21.00
CA TRP A 428 -2.12 -23.72 20.36
C TRP A 428 -2.84 -23.06 19.18
N VAL A 429 -3.02 -21.73 19.16
CA VAL A 429 -3.71 -21.00 18.09
C VAL A 429 -2.96 -21.17 16.77
N VAL A 430 -1.66 -20.90 16.78
CA VAL A 430 -0.81 -21.04 15.58
C VAL A 430 -0.54 -22.50 15.25
N ALA A 431 -0.30 -23.34 16.26
CA ALA A 431 -0.06 -24.76 16.07
C ALA A 431 -1.22 -25.48 15.37
N PHE A 432 -2.46 -25.07 15.69
CA PHE A 432 -3.67 -25.70 15.16
C PHE A 432 -4.14 -25.05 13.85
N PHE A 433 -4.37 -23.74 13.86
CA PHE A 433 -5.13 -23.09 12.79
C PHE A 433 -4.24 -22.66 11.61
N PRO A 434 -3.29 -21.71 11.71
CA PRO A 434 -2.44 -21.31 10.58
C PRO A 434 -1.54 -22.45 10.08
N ASN A 435 -1.07 -23.29 10.98
CA ASN A 435 -0.24 -24.45 10.64
C ASN A 435 -0.97 -25.48 9.76
N CYS A 436 -2.31 -25.60 9.89
CA CYS A 436 -3.11 -26.45 9.00
C CYS A 436 -3.05 -25.98 7.55
N PHE A 437 -3.13 -24.68 7.29
CA PHE A 437 -3.02 -24.12 5.94
C PHE A 437 -1.65 -24.39 5.32
N GLU A 438 -0.58 -24.25 6.11
CA GLU A 438 0.76 -24.57 5.66
C GLU A 438 0.92 -26.06 5.37
N TYR A 439 0.33 -26.93 6.19
CA TYR A 439 0.34 -28.39 6.00
C TYR A 439 -0.39 -28.78 4.70
N LEU A 440 -1.48 -28.10 4.37
CA LEU A 440 -2.24 -28.31 3.13
C LEU A 440 -1.58 -27.66 1.90
N GLY A 441 -0.40 -27.07 2.05
CA GLY A 441 0.32 -26.42 0.96
C GLY A 441 -0.29 -25.08 0.51
N ILE A 442 -1.11 -24.43 1.33
CA ILE A 442 -1.68 -23.12 1.06
C ILE A 442 -0.66 -22.04 1.48
N PRO A 443 0.00 -21.33 0.55
CA PRO A 443 1.20 -20.54 0.83
C PRO A 443 0.93 -19.13 1.39
N ASP A 444 -0.25 -18.88 1.93
CA ASP A 444 -0.66 -17.53 2.34
C ASP A 444 -0.52 -17.30 3.85
N ILE A 445 -0.86 -18.30 4.66
CA ILE A 445 -0.80 -18.29 6.11
C ILE A 445 -0.03 -19.51 6.57
N GLY A 446 0.68 -19.44 7.71
CA GLY A 446 1.46 -20.55 8.20
C GLY A 446 1.83 -20.48 9.68
N GLY A 447 2.68 -21.38 10.11
CA GLY A 447 2.93 -21.72 11.50
C GLY A 447 4.23 -21.19 12.11
N ALA A 448 4.84 -20.11 11.59
CA ALA A 448 6.13 -19.65 12.10
C ALA A 448 6.12 -19.18 13.57
N GLY A 449 4.95 -18.83 14.14
CA GLY A 449 4.82 -18.56 15.57
C GLY A 449 4.93 -19.82 16.45
N HIS A 450 4.77 -21.01 15.85
CA HIS A 450 4.95 -22.30 16.52
C HIS A 450 6.25 -23.00 16.10
N ARG A 451 6.54 -23.09 14.79
CA ARG A 451 7.70 -23.82 14.26
C ARG A 451 8.97 -22.98 14.12
N GLY A 452 8.85 -21.66 14.15
CA GLY A 452 9.92 -20.77 13.73
C GLY A 452 10.03 -20.67 12.21
N PHE A 453 11.04 -19.95 11.74
CA PHE A 453 11.38 -19.85 10.32
C PHE A 453 12.49 -20.87 9.97
N THR A 454 12.25 -21.73 8.99
CA THR A 454 13.14 -22.86 8.65
C THR A 454 14.43 -22.46 7.93
N GLN A 455 14.48 -21.31 7.29
CA GLN A 455 15.68 -20.83 6.56
C GLN A 455 16.83 -20.40 7.48
N LEU A 456 16.64 -20.46 8.79
CA LEU A 456 17.47 -19.81 9.80
C LEU A 456 18.31 -20.75 10.64
N ASP A 457 18.05 -22.04 10.52
CA ASP A 457 18.79 -23.07 11.27
C ASP A 457 20.10 -23.50 10.57
N SER A 458 20.38 -22.99 9.36
CA SER A 458 21.64 -23.27 8.66
C SER A 458 22.73 -22.29 9.12
N GLY A 459 23.48 -22.70 10.14
CA GLY A 459 24.55 -21.96 10.80
C GLY A 459 25.62 -21.45 9.85
N GLY A 460 25.47 -20.19 9.43
CA GLY A 460 26.51 -19.39 8.80
C GLY A 460 26.75 -18.16 9.65
N SER A 461 27.98 -17.77 9.82
CA SER A 461 28.46 -16.67 10.66
C SER A 461 28.10 -15.26 10.13
N ASP A 462 27.07 -15.11 9.33
CA ASP A 462 26.69 -13.84 8.71
C ASP A 462 25.60 -13.14 9.51
N SER A 463 25.82 -11.90 9.86
CA SER A 463 25.15 -11.11 10.91
C SER A 463 23.70 -10.68 10.62
N ALA A 464 23.13 -11.04 9.47
CA ALA A 464 21.76 -10.67 9.09
C ALA A 464 20.89 -11.91 8.89
N GLN A 465 20.47 -12.55 9.97
CA GLN A 465 19.54 -13.70 9.90
C GLN A 465 18.41 -13.50 10.88
N PRO A 466 17.14 -13.84 10.51
CA PRO A 466 16.05 -13.83 11.46
C PRO A 466 16.35 -14.80 12.59
N ARG A 467 16.31 -14.33 13.82
CA ARG A 467 16.53 -15.18 15.00
C ARG A 467 15.20 -15.62 15.56
N ASN A 468 15.05 -16.96 15.68
CA ASN A 468 13.92 -17.50 16.40
C ASN A 468 14.30 -17.58 17.88
N ILE A 469 13.64 -16.78 18.72
CA ILE A 469 13.67 -17.05 20.15
C ILE A 469 12.58 -18.09 20.39
N ARG A 470 12.97 -19.34 20.35
CA ARG A 470 12.09 -20.46 20.64
C ARG A 470 11.70 -20.45 22.11
N TYR A 471 10.47 -20.86 22.36
CA TYR A 471 10.00 -21.23 23.69
C TYR A 471 9.92 -20.08 24.69
N VAL A 472 9.41 -18.93 24.24
CA VAL A 472 8.88 -17.96 25.18
C VAL A 472 7.71 -18.62 25.91
N VAL A 473 7.80 -18.73 27.23
CA VAL A 473 6.84 -19.49 28.04
C VAL A 473 5.45 -18.84 27.98
N GLY A 474 4.46 -19.60 27.52
CA GLY A 474 3.05 -19.21 27.52
C GLY A 474 2.36 -19.38 26.16
N GLN A 475 1.14 -18.83 26.09
CA GLN A 475 0.22 -18.96 24.97
C GLN A 475 0.50 -17.92 23.86
N HIS A 476 -0.40 -17.83 22.87
CA HIS A 476 -0.32 -17.00 21.67
C HIS A 476 0.16 -15.55 21.89
N SER A 477 -0.27 -14.88 22.97
CA SER A 477 0.14 -13.53 23.32
C SER A 477 1.31 -13.45 24.30
N ALA A 478 2.04 -14.55 24.54
CA ALA A 478 3.10 -14.59 25.56
C ALA A 478 4.19 -13.54 25.33
N ALA A 479 4.63 -13.35 24.09
CA ALA A 479 5.70 -12.45 23.75
C ALA A 479 5.34 -10.96 23.92
N ILE A 480 4.05 -10.59 23.83
CA ILE A 480 3.60 -9.20 23.99
C ILE A 480 3.16 -8.87 25.43
N ARG A 481 3.36 -9.77 26.40
CA ARG A 481 3.11 -9.48 27.83
C ARG A 481 4.10 -8.45 28.36
N GLU A 482 3.66 -7.72 29.38
CA GLU A 482 4.41 -6.63 30.00
C GLU A 482 5.84 -7.02 30.41
N SER A 483 6.04 -8.25 30.88
CA SER A 483 7.37 -8.79 31.22
C SER A 483 8.39 -8.73 30.09
N ASN A 484 7.94 -8.72 28.84
CA ASN A 484 8.79 -8.74 27.66
C ASN A 484 8.95 -7.36 27.00
N TRP A 485 8.22 -6.32 27.43
CA TRP A 485 8.25 -5.02 26.74
C TRP A 485 9.62 -4.37 26.68
N LYS A 486 10.37 -4.44 27.79
CA LYS A 486 11.76 -3.95 27.81
C LYS A 486 12.66 -4.67 26.82
N ALA A 487 12.54 -5.98 26.72
CA ALA A 487 13.32 -6.77 25.76
C ALA A 487 12.96 -6.42 24.31
N LEU A 488 11.67 -6.22 24.03
CA LEU A 488 11.19 -5.74 22.72
C LEU A 488 11.72 -4.36 22.40
N ALA A 489 11.62 -3.41 23.34
CA ALA A 489 12.10 -2.05 23.18
C ALA A 489 13.63 -2.02 22.97
N ASN A 490 14.37 -2.80 23.74
CA ASN A 490 15.81 -2.92 23.63
C ASN A 490 16.23 -3.42 22.23
N PHE A 491 15.59 -4.48 21.72
CA PHE A 491 15.86 -4.96 20.36
C PHE A 491 15.53 -3.91 19.29
N VAL A 492 14.38 -3.23 19.38
CA VAL A 492 13.99 -2.20 18.40
C VAL A 492 14.97 -1.05 18.39
N VAL A 493 15.45 -0.61 19.56
CA VAL A 493 16.33 0.55 19.69
C VAL A 493 17.79 0.21 19.43
N HIS A 494 18.29 -0.92 19.94
CA HIS A 494 19.71 -1.27 19.90
C HIS A 494 20.06 -2.39 18.90
N GLY A 495 19.08 -3.23 18.53
CA GLY A 495 19.31 -4.46 17.79
C GLY A 495 19.72 -5.60 18.69
N TYR A 496 20.34 -6.63 18.12
CA TYR A 496 20.85 -7.74 18.92
C TYR A 496 22.05 -7.28 19.76
N PRO A 497 22.07 -7.62 21.06
CA PRO A 497 23.28 -7.47 21.85
C PRO A 497 24.37 -8.42 21.32
N ALA A 498 25.64 -8.09 21.57
CA ALA A 498 26.78 -8.92 21.17
C ALA A 498 26.63 -10.39 21.62
N ASP A 499 25.94 -10.65 22.73
CA ASP A 499 25.68 -11.97 23.32
C ASP A 499 24.47 -12.70 22.71
N GLY A 500 23.79 -12.13 21.74
CA GLY A 500 22.83 -12.82 20.87
C GLY A 500 21.37 -12.92 21.33
N ILE A 501 21.01 -12.75 22.58
CA ILE A 501 19.63 -12.85 23.09
C ILE A 501 19.29 -11.58 23.87
N PRO A 502 18.15 -10.88 23.56
CA PRO A 502 17.72 -9.75 24.36
C PRO A 502 17.52 -10.17 25.83
N SER A 503 18.17 -9.45 26.74
CA SER A 503 17.99 -9.68 28.18
C SER A 503 16.53 -9.47 28.58
N GLY A 504 15.95 -10.41 29.32
CA GLY A 504 14.60 -10.32 29.88
C GLY A 504 13.51 -11.14 29.20
N ALA A 505 13.79 -11.84 28.09
CA ALA A 505 12.84 -12.80 27.53
C ALA A 505 12.78 -14.08 28.41
N ALA A 506 11.58 -14.43 28.88
CA ALA A 506 11.37 -15.71 29.56
C ALA A 506 11.44 -16.84 28.51
N THR A 507 12.60 -17.49 28.40
CA THR A 507 12.82 -18.60 27.45
C THR A 507 12.46 -19.94 28.07
N GLY A 508 11.66 -20.73 27.36
CA GLY A 508 11.43 -22.16 27.67
C GLY A 508 12.38 -23.07 26.88
N LYS A 509 12.33 -24.36 27.16
CA LYS A 509 13.19 -25.34 26.49
C LYS A 509 12.50 -26.07 25.34
N ASP A 510 11.18 -26.21 25.37
CA ASP A 510 10.43 -26.99 24.37
C ASP A 510 8.93 -26.58 24.37
N HIS A 511 8.16 -27.13 23.41
CA HIS A 511 6.70 -26.98 23.38
C HIS A 511 6.03 -27.80 24.48
N GLU A 512 4.89 -27.32 24.98
CA GLU A 512 4.03 -28.11 25.82
C GLU A 512 3.48 -29.32 25.06
N PHE A 513 3.38 -30.48 25.73
CA PHE A 513 3.00 -31.78 25.14
C PHE A 513 1.72 -31.68 24.28
N PHE A 514 0.67 -31.06 24.82
CA PHE A 514 -0.60 -30.92 24.09
C PHE A 514 -0.48 -30.10 22.81
N VAL A 515 0.30 -29.02 22.82
CA VAL A 515 0.51 -28.16 21.66
C VAL A 515 1.36 -28.90 20.62
N GLY A 516 2.35 -29.66 21.05
CA GLY A 516 3.11 -30.55 20.18
C GLY A 516 2.22 -31.59 19.49
N LEU A 517 1.31 -32.21 20.23
CA LEU A 517 0.35 -33.19 19.70
C LEU A 517 -0.61 -32.57 18.68
N LEU A 518 -1.19 -31.39 18.97
CA LEU A 518 -2.04 -30.64 18.06
C LEU A 518 -1.33 -30.28 16.74
N ALA A 519 -0.04 -30.02 16.80
CA ALA A 519 0.76 -29.65 15.64
C ALA A 519 1.15 -30.84 14.75
N LEU A 520 1.00 -32.08 15.20
CA LEU A 520 1.37 -33.29 14.43
C LEU A 520 0.45 -33.52 13.23
N CYS A 521 -0.84 -33.35 13.41
CA CYS A 521 -1.80 -33.57 12.32
C CYS A 521 -3.00 -32.59 12.36
N PRO A 522 -2.78 -31.28 12.15
CA PRO A 522 -3.84 -30.28 12.17
C PRO A 522 -5.02 -30.58 11.24
N PRO A 523 -4.84 -31.17 10.01
CA PRO A 523 -5.97 -31.50 9.15
C PRO A 523 -6.94 -32.51 9.72
N LEU A 524 -6.47 -33.52 10.49
CA LEU A 524 -7.38 -34.49 11.12
C LEU A 524 -8.26 -33.86 12.19
N ILE A 525 -7.74 -32.90 12.95
CA ILE A 525 -8.49 -32.17 13.95
C ILE A 525 -9.55 -31.29 13.25
N TRP A 526 -9.18 -30.64 12.13
CA TRP A 526 -10.15 -29.89 11.31
C TRP A 526 -11.23 -30.78 10.73
N LEU A 527 -10.90 -31.97 10.23
CA LEU A 527 -11.89 -32.93 9.76
C LEU A 527 -12.85 -33.36 10.88
N ALA A 528 -12.33 -33.60 12.08
CA ALA A 528 -13.16 -33.91 13.25
C ALA A 528 -14.11 -32.74 13.60
N LEU A 529 -13.61 -31.51 13.63
CA LEU A 529 -14.44 -30.33 13.87
C LEU A 529 -15.49 -30.13 12.78
N LEU A 530 -15.14 -30.30 11.52
CA LEU A 530 -16.07 -30.23 10.41
C LEU A 530 -17.14 -31.34 10.50
N ALA A 531 -16.75 -32.56 10.90
CA ALA A 531 -17.70 -33.64 11.13
C ALA A 531 -18.68 -33.31 12.27
N ILE A 532 -18.20 -32.70 13.37
CA ILE A 532 -19.03 -32.25 14.48
C ILE A 532 -19.99 -31.15 13.99
N LEU A 533 -19.50 -30.16 13.23
CA LEU A 533 -20.37 -29.13 12.66
C LEU A 533 -21.38 -29.69 11.66
N ALA A 534 -21.00 -30.66 10.84
CA ALA A 534 -21.89 -31.32 9.89
C ALA A 534 -22.90 -32.26 10.54
N SER A 535 -22.63 -32.73 11.77
CA SER A 535 -23.53 -33.64 12.48
C SER A 535 -24.89 -33.01 12.77
N VAL A 536 -24.95 -31.70 13.06
CA VAL A 536 -26.23 -31.03 13.35
C VAL A 536 -27.14 -30.97 12.11
N PRO A 537 -26.70 -30.49 10.93
CA PRO A 537 -27.49 -30.59 9.71
C PRO A 537 -27.87 -32.03 9.35
N ALA A 538 -26.97 -33.00 9.55
CA ALA A 538 -27.20 -34.40 9.30
C ALA A 538 -28.32 -34.96 10.22
N LEU A 539 -28.27 -34.64 11.50
CA LEU A 539 -29.31 -35.04 12.47
C LEU A 539 -30.66 -34.38 12.14
N LEU A 540 -30.69 -33.10 11.73
CA LEU A 540 -31.89 -32.43 11.28
C LEU A 540 -32.49 -33.09 10.03
N PHE A 541 -31.61 -33.47 9.08
CA PHE A 541 -32.04 -34.19 7.88
C PHE A 541 -32.62 -35.59 8.21
N LEU A 542 -32.01 -36.33 9.12
CA LEU A 542 -32.53 -37.61 9.63
C LEU A 542 -33.87 -37.42 10.34
N GLY A 543 -34.01 -36.37 11.16
CA GLY A 543 -35.29 -36.03 11.80
C GLY A 543 -36.39 -35.78 10.77
N TYR A 544 -36.08 -35.09 9.67
CA TYR A 544 -36.99 -34.86 8.56
C TYR A 544 -37.35 -36.18 7.82
N SER A 545 -36.34 -36.94 7.42
CA SER A 545 -36.53 -38.08 6.52
C SER A 545 -37.08 -39.34 7.22
N HIS A 546 -36.64 -39.63 8.46
CA HIS A 546 -37.04 -40.83 9.16
C HIS A 546 -38.06 -40.61 10.26
N TYR A 547 -38.04 -39.47 10.92
CA TYR A 547 -38.92 -39.16 12.04
C TYR A 547 -40.06 -38.22 11.65
N HIS A 548 -40.18 -37.87 10.35
CA HIS A 548 -41.24 -37.01 9.78
C HIS A 548 -41.43 -35.68 10.51
N TRP A 549 -40.34 -35.07 10.94
CA TRP A 549 -40.39 -33.73 11.53
C TRP A 549 -40.92 -32.74 10.50
N HIS A 550 -41.74 -31.79 10.96
CA HIS A 550 -42.30 -30.77 10.08
C HIS A 550 -41.21 -29.97 9.40
N GLU A 551 -41.36 -29.74 8.12
CA GLU A 551 -40.39 -29.00 7.29
C GLU A 551 -40.07 -27.61 7.86
N TRP A 552 -41.07 -26.89 8.36
CA TRP A 552 -40.90 -25.59 8.98
C TRP A 552 -40.00 -25.65 10.22
N LEU A 553 -40.07 -26.70 11.01
CA LEU A 553 -39.25 -26.88 12.21
C LEU A 553 -37.78 -27.11 11.84
N VAL A 554 -37.56 -28.04 10.89
CA VAL A 554 -36.18 -28.36 10.42
C VAL A 554 -35.53 -27.13 9.79
N THR A 555 -36.28 -26.40 8.94
CA THR A 555 -35.79 -25.16 8.30
C THR A 555 -35.45 -24.08 9.33
N SER A 556 -36.36 -23.88 10.32
CA SER A 556 -36.12 -22.89 11.38
C SER A 556 -34.86 -23.22 12.24
N LEU A 557 -34.69 -24.51 12.61
CA LEU A 557 -33.54 -24.98 13.36
C LEU A 557 -32.25 -24.84 12.55
N LEU A 558 -32.29 -25.15 11.25
CA LEU A 558 -31.12 -24.99 10.37
C LEU A 558 -30.74 -23.50 10.20
N ILE A 559 -31.72 -22.62 10.03
CA ILE A 559 -31.47 -21.16 9.98
C ILE A 559 -30.86 -20.67 11.30
N ALA A 560 -31.42 -21.09 12.44
CA ALA A 560 -30.90 -20.73 13.77
C ALA A 560 -29.46 -21.23 13.95
N TYR A 561 -29.16 -22.46 13.53
CA TYR A 561 -27.83 -23.04 13.58
C TYR A 561 -26.83 -22.28 12.72
N VAL A 562 -27.16 -22.04 11.44
CA VAL A 562 -26.30 -21.28 10.52
C VAL A 562 -26.09 -19.85 11.02
N SER A 563 -27.16 -19.20 11.51
CA SER A 563 -27.09 -17.85 12.08
C SER A 563 -26.20 -17.82 13.34
N SER A 564 -26.29 -18.83 14.19
CA SER A 564 -25.46 -18.97 15.38
C SER A 564 -23.97 -19.15 15.02
N ILE A 565 -23.67 -20.00 14.04
CA ILE A 565 -22.29 -20.16 13.54
C ILE A 565 -21.79 -18.83 12.95
N GLY A 566 -22.63 -18.16 12.13
CA GLY A 566 -22.32 -16.85 11.56
C GLY A 566 -22.04 -15.80 12.65
N TYR A 567 -22.89 -15.74 13.65
CA TYR A 567 -22.72 -14.80 14.79
C TYR A 567 -21.44 -15.12 15.59
N ILE A 568 -21.24 -16.40 15.96
CA ILE A 568 -20.05 -16.85 16.69
C ILE A 568 -18.79 -16.54 15.88
N GLY A 569 -18.75 -16.91 14.59
CA GLY A 569 -17.57 -16.70 13.74
C GLY A 569 -17.23 -15.22 13.46
N ASN A 570 -18.20 -14.32 13.53
CA ASN A 570 -17.95 -12.88 13.47
C ASN A 570 -17.49 -12.31 14.82
N ARG A 571 -17.84 -12.94 15.93
CA ARG A 571 -17.44 -12.55 17.30
C ARG A 571 -16.14 -13.22 17.74
N ILE A 572 -15.92 -14.45 17.26
CA ILE A 572 -14.65 -15.16 17.39
C ILE A 572 -13.69 -14.79 16.25
#